data_6c68b4ca1d3d17976c4d37122553e22b
#
_entry.id   6c68b4ca1d3d17976c4d37122553e22b
#
_cell.length_a   1.000
_cell.length_b   1.000
_cell.length_c   1.000
_cell.angle_alpha   90.00
_cell.angle_beta   90.00
_cell.angle_gamma   90.00
#
_symmetry.space_group_name_H-M   'P 1'
#
loop_
_entity.id
_entity.type
_entity.pdbx_description
1 polymer ?
#
loop_
_entity_poly.entity_id
_entity_poly.type
_entity_poly.pdbx_seq_one_letter_code
_entity_poly.pdbx_strand_id
1 'polypeptide(L)'
;MVAGWLALLCLCGGLATLAFLPLAHALIHLAEPHEAAIAGGLAFAAVALIVLAFRFHLMIRNLRDREDRLTHIALHDQETGLPNRLALERLAASQEGLWVILIGIDRFEIVRNAIGYDAMALLITAVGRRMEQLSGASISRVSAAVLGLVVVARDEDEAVRIAARLCDAAHLPFEVSGAPVDIALTAGVARRGEAGAKLTSPVDRAAIAIARARHLRRPAAAFDPADYGDPQGNLSLISELMAALDNGEFSLAYQPKYDFRAEGITGVEALARWTHPRRGIVPPDVFVAMAEETGHIRPLTEWVVRQAIIDQTVMAAAGHEVMVSINVSGRLLCDDSFADFALEQIAGADADLCFEITETAVMHDPERALAVIDRLSSAGIRISLDDYGSGLSSLTYLKRIPADELKIDKAFVVGLDHSARDALLVKSTIDLAHGLGLRVTAEGVETPTALALLRGMGCDMAQGFLIGKPKPLPLLLERLARDEGEASVQSGETAAA
;
A
#
# COMPACT_ATOMS: atom_id res chain seq x y z
N MET A 1 -7.30 -0.07 -50.97
CA MET A 1 -8.68 -0.54 -51.04
C MET A 1 -9.63 0.45 -51.69
N VAL A 2 -9.60 1.75 -51.43
CA VAL A 2 -10.50 2.78 -52.03
C VAL A 2 -10.35 2.89 -53.54
N ALA A 3 -9.13 2.81 -54.08
CA ALA A 3 -8.88 2.85 -55.54
C ALA A 3 -9.45 1.65 -56.30
N GLY A 4 -9.45 0.45 -55.71
CA GLY A 4 -10.03 -0.75 -56.32
C GLY A 4 -11.56 -0.73 -56.40
N TRP A 5 -12.19 -0.09 -55.42
CA TRP A 5 -13.65 0.08 -55.39
C TRP A 5 -14.14 1.20 -56.31
N LEU A 6 -13.37 2.27 -56.46
CA LEU A 6 -13.64 3.30 -57.48
C LEU A 6 -13.54 2.73 -58.89
N ALA A 7 -12.54 1.89 -59.14
CA ALA A 7 -12.42 1.17 -60.41
C ALA A 7 -13.59 0.19 -60.67
N LEU A 8 -14.03 -0.53 -59.61
CA LEU A 8 -15.17 -1.42 -59.68
C LEU A 8 -16.50 -0.68 -59.90
N LEU A 9 -16.65 0.48 -59.25
CA LEU A 9 -17.81 1.39 -59.45
C LEU A 9 -17.84 1.98 -60.87
N CYS A 10 -16.69 2.39 -61.39
CA CYS A 10 -16.56 2.85 -62.77
C CYS A 10 -16.81 1.71 -63.78
N LEU A 11 -16.33 0.48 -63.46
CA LEU A 11 -16.56 -0.71 -64.27
C LEU A 11 -18.04 -1.13 -64.22
N CYS A 12 -18.66 -1.18 -63.05
CA CYS A 12 -20.08 -1.51 -62.92
C CYS A 12 -20.98 -0.41 -63.51
N GLY A 13 -20.65 0.86 -63.33
CA GLY A 13 -21.32 1.98 -63.99
C GLY A 13 -21.14 1.95 -65.50
N GLY A 14 -19.92 1.67 -65.98
CA GLY A 14 -19.61 1.51 -67.41
C GLY A 14 -20.25 0.29 -68.02
N LEU A 15 -20.28 -0.86 -67.33
CA LEU A 15 -20.99 -2.08 -67.78
C LEU A 15 -22.52 -1.88 -67.78
N ALA A 16 -23.07 -1.21 -66.79
CA ALA A 16 -24.49 -0.87 -66.77
C ALA A 16 -24.85 0.09 -67.91
N THR A 17 -24.05 1.09 -68.21
CA THR A 17 -24.25 2.02 -69.32
C THR A 17 -24.09 1.25 -70.71
N LEU A 18 -23.06 0.41 -70.83
CA LEU A 18 -22.84 -0.41 -72.06
C LEU A 18 -23.91 -1.42 -72.31
N ALA A 19 -24.46 -2.03 -71.25
CA ALA A 19 -25.61 -2.97 -71.41
C ALA A 19 -26.94 -2.24 -71.62
N PHE A 20 -27.06 -1.02 -71.07
CA PHE A 20 -28.29 -0.23 -71.13
C PHE A 20 -28.47 0.53 -72.46
N LEU A 21 -27.37 1.00 -73.06
CA LEU A 21 -27.44 1.70 -74.35
C LEU A 21 -28.04 0.81 -75.52
N PRO A 22 -27.59 -0.43 -75.71
CA PRO A 22 -28.16 -1.29 -76.76
C PRO A 22 -29.61 -1.75 -76.43
N LEU A 23 -29.89 -1.95 -75.10
CA LEU A 23 -31.26 -2.32 -74.71
C LEU A 23 -32.22 -1.12 -74.84
N ALA A 24 -31.78 0.07 -74.44
CA ALA A 24 -32.55 1.30 -74.69
C ALA A 24 -32.75 1.58 -76.16
N HIS A 25 -31.70 1.38 -77.02
CA HIS A 25 -31.78 1.55 -78.44
C HIS A 25 -32.72 0.51 -79.08
N ALA A 26 -32.71 -0.75 -78.67
CA ALA A 26 -33.60 -1.75 -79.11
C ALA A 26 -35.09 -1.52 -78.73
N LEU A 27 -35.33 -1.03 -77.55
CA LEU A 27 -36.64 -0.65 -77.02
C LEU A 27 -37.24 0.60 -77.70
N ILE A 28 -36.40 1.55 -78.08
CA ILE A 28 -36.84 2.76 -78.76
C ILE A 28 -37.31 2.43 -80.23
N HIS A 29 -36.77 1.39 -80.83
CA HIS A 29 -37.12 0.99 -82.24
C HIS A 29 -38.21 -0.09 -82.38
N LEU A 30 -38.62 -0.77 -81.28
CA LEU A 30 -39.56 -1.90 -81.32
C LEU A 30 -40.83 -1.68 -80.49
N ALA A 31 -40.99 -0.64 -79.74
CA ALA A 31 -42.15 -0.46 -78.87
C ALA A 31 -42.92 0.84 -79.15
N GLU A 32 -44.24 0.78 -78.96
CA GLU A 32 -45.12 1.94 -78.94
C GLU A 32 -44.58 2.98 -77.89
N PRO A 33 -44.75 4.27 -78.15
CA PRO A 33 -44.12 5.30 -77.31
C PRO A 33 -44.43 5.22 -75.79
N HIS A 34 -45.54 4.62 -75.44
CA HIS A 34 -45.92 4.38 -74.02
C HIS A 34 -45.17 3.20 -73.39
N GLU A 35 -44.83 2.19 -74.11
CA GLU A 35 -44.04 1.03 -73.58
C GLU A 35 -42.58 1.39 -73.39
N ALA A 36 -42.00 2.23 -74.26
CA ALA A 36 -40.66 2.78 -74.10
C ALA A 36 -40.57 3.67 -72.85
N ALA A 37 -41.60 4.45 -72.54
CA ALA A 37 -41.63 5.30 -71.35
C ALA A 37 -41.73 4.46 -70.05
N ILE A 38 -42.51 3.37 -70.04
CA ILE A 38 -42.62 2.44 -68.92
C ILE A 38 -41.27 1.73 -68.66
N ALA A 39 -40.64 1.20 -69.74
CA ALA A 39 -39.33 0.55 -69.63
C ALA A 39 -38.23 1.49 -69.12
N GLY A 40 -38.22 2.72 -69.60
CA GLY A 40 -37.31 3.78 -69.13
C GLY A 40 -37.49 4.13 -67.58
N GLY A 41 -38.80 4.18 -67.21
CA GLY A 41 -39.13 4.42 -65.76
C GLY A 41 -38.71 3.28 -64.86
N LEU A 42 -38.95 2.01 -65.34
CA LEU A 42 -38.47 0.85 -64.53
C LEU A 42 -36.97 0.75 -64.44
N ALA A 43 -36.25 1.05 -65.53
CA ALA A 43 -34.79 1.10 -65.49
C ALA A 43 -34.25 2.17 -64.61
N PHE A 44 -34.83 3.37 -64.65
CA PHE A 44 -34.46 4.44 -63.70
C PHE A 44 -34.72 4.05 -62.22
N ALA A 45 -35.88 3.42 -61.97
CA ALA A 45 -36.23 2.92 -60.64
C ALA A 45 -35.24 1.83 -60.17
N ALA A 46 -34.81 0.92 -61.03
CA ALA A 46 -33.83 -0.11 -60.74
C ALA A 46 -32.44 0.51 -60.39
N VAL A 47 -31.97 1.46 -61.17
CA VAL A 47 -30.74 2.18 -60.91
C VAL A 47 -30.83 2.97 -59.58
N ALA A 48 -31.92 3.66 -59.35
CA ALA A 48 -32.16 4.39 -58.09
C ALA A 48 -32.18 3.43 -56.90
N LEU A 49 -32.79 2.26 -57.00
CA LEU A 49 -32.77 1.22 -55.97
C LEU A 49 -31.36 0.67 -55.71
N ILE A 50 -30.57 0.44 -56.77
CA ILE A 50 -29.17 0.00 -56.62
C ILE A 50 -28.33 1.08 -55.91
N VAL A 51 -28.47 2.33 -56.31
CA VAL A 51 -27.76 3.46 -55.66
C VAL A 51 -28.18 3.61 -54.19
N LEU A 52 -29.48 3.48 -53.93
CA LEU A 52 -30.02 3.55 -52.57
C LEU A 52 -29.50 2.41 -51.70
N ALA A 53 -29.53 1.18 -52.19
CA ALA A 53 -29.01 -0.01 -51.53
C ALA A 53 -27.51 0.12 -51.24
N PHE A 54 -26.74 0.66 -52.20
CA PHE A 54 -25.32 0.90 -52.03
C PHE A 54 -25.05 2.00 -50.96
N ARG A 55 -25.77 3.11 -50.98
CA ARG A 55 -25.67 4.16 -49.95
C ARG A 55 -26.06 3.64 -48.59
N PHE A 56 -27.10 2.83 -48.49
CA PHE A 56 -27.51 2.18 -47.25
C PHE A 56 -26.44 1.22 -46.73
N HIS A 57 -25.82 0.42 -47.58
CA HIS A 57 -24.71 -0.45 -47.23
C HIS A 57 -23.50 0.34 -46.71
N LEU A 58 -23.13 1.43 -47.39
CA LEU A 58 -22.06 2.32 -46.91
C LEU A 58 -22.39 2.97 -45.56
N MET A 59 -23.65 3.36 -45.38
CA MET A 59 -24.12 3.94 -44.11
C MET A 59 -24.02 2.93 -42.96
N ILE A 60 -24.48 1.70 -43.16
CA ILE A 60 -24.36 0.60 -42.17
C ILE A 60 -22.89 0.33 -41.85
N ARG A 61 -22.01 0.32 -42.83
CA ARG A 61 -20.59 0.11 -42.67
C ARG A 61 -19.96 1.23 -41.84
N ASN A 62 -20.25 2.49 -42.15
CA ASN A 62 -19.79 3.64 -41.40
C ASN A 62 -20.32 3.67 -39.96
N LEU A 63 -21.55 3.21 -39.73
CA LEU A 63 -22.12 3.09 -38.38
C LEU A 63 -21.40 2.01 -37.58
N ARG A 64 -21.12 0.85 -38.15
CA ARG A 64 -20.36 -0.22 -37.53
C ARG A 64 -18.92 0.22 -37.20
N ASP A 65 -18.23 0.85 -38.16
CA ASP A 65 -16.88 1.39 -37.95
C ASP A 65 -16.85 2.44 -36.83
N ARG A 66 -17.90 3.24 -36.68
CA ARG A 66 -18.05 4.20 -35.57
C ARG A 66 -18.33 3.48 -34.25
N GLU A 67 -19.20 2.50 -34.24
CA GLU A 67 -19.52 1.69 -33.06
C GLU A 67 -18.26 0.95 -32.56
N ASP A 68 -17.50 0.33 -33.46
CA ASP A 68 -16.24 -0.35 -33.13
C ASP A 68 -15.21 0.61 -32.54
N ARG A 69 -15.08 1.83 -33.13
CA ARG A 69 -14.19 2.89 -32.59
C ARG A 69 -14.63 3.36 -31.21
N LEU A 70 -15.93 3.60 -31.03
CA LEU A 70 -16.45 4.04 -29.73
C LEU A 70 -16.28 2.96 -28.69
N THR A 71 -16.50 1.70 -29.04
CA THR A 71 -16.29 0.55 -28.16
C THR A 71 -14.81 0.40 -27.81
N HIS A 72 -13.91 0.59 -28.78
CA HIS A 72 -12.47 0.55 -28.52
C HIS A 72 -12.05 1.66 -27.58
N ILE A 73 -12.48 2.92 -27.79
CA ILE A 73 -12.18 4.05 -26.90
C ILE A 73 -12.75 3.81 -25.49
N ALA A 74 -13.95 3.26 -25.39
CA ALA A 74 -14.62 2.99 -24.12
C ALA A 74 -13.95 1.87 -23.30
N LEU A 75 -13.25 0.92 -23.95
CA LEU A 75 -12.68 -0.28 -23.34
C LEU A 75 -11.16 -0.30 -23.26
N HIS A 76 -10.46 0.71 -23.81
CA HIS A 76 -8.99 0.77 -23.79
C HIS A 76 -8.50 2.06 -23.14
N ASP A 77 -7.34 1.95 -22.51
CA ASP A 77 -6.60 3.07 -21.96
C ASP A 77 -5.86 3.81 -23.09
N GLN A 78 -6.00 5.13 -23.16
CA GLN A 78 -5.49 5.92 -24.28
C GLN A 78 -3.96 6.09 -24.28
N GLU A 79 -3.31 6.01 -23.10
CA GLU A 79 -1.87 6.17 -22.98
C GLU A 79 -1.12 4.90 -23.33
N THR A 80 -1.61 3.74 -22.85
CA THR A 80 -0.91 2.46 -22.99
C THR A 80 -1.47 1.57 -24.08
N GLY A 81 -2.70 1.83 -24.56
CA GLY A 81 -3.42 0.98 -25.49
C GLY A 81 -3.92 -0.34 -24.90
N LEU A 82 -3.64 -0.61 -23.62
CA LEU A 82 -4.15 -1.80 -22.93
C LEU A 82 -5.67 -1.69 -22.71
N PRO A 83 -6.40 -2.80 -22.58
CA PRO A 83 -7.76 -2.78 -22.06
C PRO A 83 -7.83 -2.01 -20.75
N ASN A 84 -8.92 -1.28 -20.52
CA ASN A 84 -9.09 -0.49 -19.30
C ASN A 84 -9.84 -1.28 -18.21
N ARG A 85 -10.08 -0.63 -17.05
CA ARG A 85 -10.82 -1.19 -15.92
C ARG A 85 -12.19 -1.75 -16.33
N LEU A 86 -12.94 -1.02 -17.19
CA LEU A 86 -14.27 -1.45 -17.61
C LEU A 86 -14.20 -2.75 -18.44
N ALA A 87 -13.17 -2.92 -19.26
CA ALA A 87 -12.93 -4.16 -19.99
C ALA A 87 -12.67 -5.34 -19.04
N LEU A 88 -11.83 -5.13 -17.99
CA LEU A 88 -11.56 -6.12 -16.96
C LEU A 88 -12.83 -6.51 -16.19
N GLU A 89 -13.64 -5.55 -15.77
CA GLU A 89 -14.90 -5.79 -15.05
C GLU A 89 -15.90 -6.59 -15.90
N ARG A 90 -16.01 -6.28 -17.20
CA ARG A 90 -16.84 -7.06 -18.14
C ARG A 90 -16.34 -8.49 -18.29
N LEU A 91 -15.02 -8.68 -18.38
CA LEU A 91 -14.42 -10.01 -18.48
C LEU A 91 -14.65 -10.80 -17.18
N ALA A 92 -14.43 -10.20 -16.04
CA ALA A 92 -14.68 -10.81 -14.73
C ALA A 92 -16.17 -11.15 -14.52
N ALA A 93 -17.08 -10.40 -15.17
CA ALA A 93 -18.52 -10.65 -15.12
C ALA A 93 -18.99 -11.74 -16.07
N SER A 94 -18.19 -12.13 -17.07
CA SER A 94 -18.61 -13.02 -18.17
C SER A 94 -18.83 -14.47 -17.74
N GLN A 95 -18.12 -14.95 -16.71
CA GLN A 95 -18.18 -16.34 -16.23
C GLN A 95 -18.10 -16.38 -14.70
N GLU A 96 -18.76 -17.38 -14.10
CA GLU A 96 -18.65 -17.66 -12.67
C GLU A 96 -17.35 -18.43 -12.36
N GLY A 97 -16.81 -18.23 -11.18
CA GLY A 97 -15.63 -18.95 -10.71
C GLY A 97 -14.28 -18.40 -11.18
N LEU A 98 -14.27 -17.29 -11.92
CA LEU A 98 -13.05 -16.60 -12.30
C LEU A 98 -12.46 -15.82 -11.12
N TRP A 99 -11.11 -15.77 -11.11
CA TRP A 99 -10.34 -14.98 -10.17
C TRP A 99 -9.81 -13.72 -10.84
N VAL A 100 -9.93 -12.60 -10.17
CA VAL A 100 -9.32 -11.32 -10.55
C VAL A 100 -8.01 -11.20 -9.80
N ILE A 101 -6.92 -10.97 -10.51
CA ILE A 101 -5.63 -10.62 -9.96
C ILE A 101 -5.36 -9.17 -10.35
N LEU A 102 -5.10 -8.33 -9.36
CA LEU A 102 -4.55 -6.99 -9.57
C LEU A 102 -3.09 -6.96 -9.17
N ILE A 103 -2.26 -6.26 -9.94
CA ILE A 103 -0.83 -6.12 -9.73
C ILE A 103 -0.52 -4.64 -9.64
N GLY A 104 -0.08 -4.21 -8.48
CA GLY A 104 0.33 -2.83 -8.20
C GLY A 104 1.84 -2.65 -8.39
N ILE A 105 2.25 -1.57 -9.04
CA ILE A 105 3.65 -1.14 -9.09
C ILE A 105 3.96 -0.42 -7.78
N ASP A 106 4.92 -0.94 -7.03
CA ASP A 106 5.32 -0.36 -5.75
C ASP A 106 6.16 0.90 -5.97
N ARG A 107 6.03 1.86 -5.04
CA ARG A 107 6.71 3.17 -5.13
C ARG A 107 6.49 3.89 -6.49
N PHE A 108 5.32 3.73 -7.07
CA PHE A 108 4.96 4.25 -8.39
C PHE A 108 5.36 5.72 -8.59
N GLU A 109 5.06 6.58 -7.62
CA GLU A 109 5.36 8.01 -7.70
C GLU A 109 6.87 8.28 -7.78
N ILE A 110 7.68 7.54 -7.02
CA ILE A 110 9.14 7.66 -7.04
C ILE A 110 9.68 7.26 -8.41
N VAL A 111 9.23 6.12 -8.94
CA VAL A 111 9.63 5.65 -10.27
C VAL A 111 9.20 6.65 -11.33
N ARG A 112 7.95 7.12 -11.30
CA ARG A 112 7.43 8.11 -12.26
C ARG A 112 8.22 9.43 -12.23
N ASN A 113 8.55 9.91 -11.04
CA ASN A 113 9.35 11.15 -10.90
C ASN A 113 10.78 10.98 -11.42
N ALA A 114 11.34 9.77 -11.34
CA ALA A 114 12.68 9.47 -11.84
C ALA A 114 12.75 9.36 -13.37
N ILE A 115 11.73 8.72 -14.01
CA ILE A 115 11.78 8.43 -15.46
C ILE A 115 10.90 9.34 -16.31
N GLY A 116 9.97 10.09 -15.70
CA GLY A 116 9.00 10.96 -16.39
C GLY A 116 7.73 10.23 -16.89
N TYR A 117 6.73 11.01 -17.31
CA TYR A 117 5.41 10.49 -17.69
C TYR A 117 5.43 9.59 -18.92
N ASP A 118 6.12 10.01 -20.00
CA ASP A 118 6.17 9.27 -21.26
C ASP A 118 6.86 7.90 -21.10
N ALA A 119 7.99 7.87 -20.39
CA ALA A 119 8.72 6.64 -20.10
C ALA A 119 7.90 5.73 -19.14
N MET A 120 7.08 6.31 -18.25
CA MET A 120 6.22 5.54 -17.37
C MET A 120 5.11 4.80 -18.15
N ALA A 121 4.51 5.40 -19.17
CA ALA A 121 3.54 4.73 -20.04
C ALA A 121 4.18 3.54 -20.78
N LEU A 122 5.43 3.69 -21.25
CA LEU A 122 6.20 2.60 -21.86
C LEU A 122 6.50 1.49 -20.85
N LEU A 123 6.89 1.84 -19.62
CA LEU A 123 7.12 0.87 -18.54
C LEU A 123 5.86 0.05 -18.25
N ILE A 124 4.71 0.71 -18.05
CA ILE A 124 3.43 0.04 -17.80
C ILE A 124 3.09 -0.92 -18.94
N THR A 125 3.30 -0.49 -20.18
CA THR A 125 3.08 -1.35 -21.37
C THR A 125 4.03 -2.54 -21.39
N ALA A 126 5.31 -2.34 -21.02
CA ALA A 126 6.30 -3.42 -20.94
C ALA A 126 5.97 -4.43 -19.83
N VAL A 127 5.53 -3.93 -18.66
CA VAL A 127 5.03 -4.78 -17.55
C VAL A 127 3.83 -5.58 -18.04
N GLY A 128 2.83 -4.94 -18.63
CA GLY A 128 1.64 -5.59 -19.17
C GLY A 128 1.98 -6.71 -20.14
N ARG A 129 2.86 -6.47 -21.11
CA ARG A 129 3.30 -7.48 -22.09
C ARG A 129 4.01 -8.67 -21.43
N ARG A 130 4.88 -8.42 -20.46
CA ARG A 130 5.56 -9.51 -19.71
C ARG A 130 4.54 -10.36 -18.94
N MET A 131 3.58 -9.72 -18.28
CA MET A 131 2.49 -10.42 -17.57
C MET A 131 1.63 -11.24 -18.50
N GLU A 132 1.28 -10.70 -19.68
CA GLU A 132 0.50 -11.39 -20.71
C GLU A 132 1.23 -12.64 -21.23
N GLN A 133 2.53 -12.53 -21.49
CA GLN A 133 3.37 -13.67 -21.92
C GLN A 133 3.44 -14.78 -20.86
N LEU A 134 3.49 -14.43 -19.59
CA LEU A 134 3.60 -15.39 -18.49
C LEU A 134 2.26 -16.02 -18.09
N SER A 135 1.17 -15.26 -18.18
CA SER A 135 -0.17 -15.72 -17.78
C SER A 135 -0.98 -16.31 -18.94
N GLY A 136 -0.68 -15.90 -20.18
CA GLY A 136 -1.54 -16.19 -21.34
C GLY A 136 -2.88 -15.45 -21.30
N ALA A 137 -3.10 -14.54 -20.36
CA ALA A 137 -4.32 -13.77 -20.16
C ALA A 137 -4.15 -12.32 -20.62
N SER A 138 -5.21 -11.70 -21.13
CA SER A 138 -5.20 -10.28 -21.48
C SER A 138 -5.04 -9.41 -20.22
N ILE A 139 -4.14 -8.44 -20.29
CA ILE A 139 -3.83 -7.52 -19.21
C ILE A 139 -4.57 -6.21 -19.43
N SER A 140 -5.21 -5.69 -18.38
CA SER A 140 -5.93 -4.43 -18.38
C SER A 140 -5.22 -3.41 -17.48
N ARG A 141 -5.24 -2.13 -17.85
CA ARG A 141 -4.84 -1.04 -16.97
C ARG A 141 -6.03 -0.59 -16.13
N VAL A 142 -5.96 -0.83 -14.83
CA VAL A 142 -7.06 -0.54 -13.89
C VAL A 142 -6.96 0.88 -13.33
N SER A 143 -5.75 1.33 -13.02
CA SER A 143 -5.44 2.69 -12.58
C SER A 143 -4.03 3.09 -13.02
N ALA A 144 -3.56 4.26 -12.57
CA ALA A 144 -2.21 4.75 -12.90
C ALA A 144 -1.13 3.71 -12.59
N ALA A 145 -1.20 3.06 -11.42
CA ALA A 145 -0.17 2.17 -10.89
C ALA A 145 -0.61 0.69 -10.85
N VAL A 146 -1.79 0.34 -11.37
CA VAL A 146 -2.36 -1.00 -11.18
C VAL A 146 -2.77 -1.61 -12.52
N LEU A 147 -2.24 -2.79 -12.78
CA LEU A 147 -2.64 -3.68 -13.86
C LEU A 147 -3.56 -4.79 -13.33
N GLY A 148 -4.37 -5.37 -14.20
CA GLY A 148 -5.30 -6.42 -13.81
C GLY A 148 -5.50 -7.47 -14.88
N LEU A 149 -5.78 -8.70 -14.45
CA LEU A 149 -6.10 -9.82 -15.31
C LEU A 149 -7.13 -10.75 -14.65
N VAL A 150 -7.73 -11.59 -15.47
CA VAL A 150 -8.65 -12.63 -15.02
C VAL A 150 -8.03 -13.99 -15.32
N VAL A 151 -8.05 -14.87 -14.32
CA VAL A 151 -7.49 -16.23 -14.44
C VAL A 151 -8.49 -17.28 -13.95
N VAL A 152 -8.30 -18.51 -14.44
CA VAL A 152 -8.97 -19.70 -13.89
C VAL A 152 -8.02 -20.31 -12.86
N ALA A 153 -8.48 -20.48 -11.62
CA ALA A 153 -7.77 -21.20 -10.58
C ALA A 153 -8.76 -22.09 -9.80
N ARG A 154 -8.28 -23.22 -9.31
CA ARG A 154 -9.09 -24.22 -8.58
C ARG A 154 -9.53 -23.69 -7.22
N ASP A 155 -8.62 -22.99 -6.55
CA ASP A 155 -8.78 -22.47 -5.21
C ASP A 155 -8.02 -21.13 -5.03
N GLU A 156 -8.17 -20.54 -3.85
CA GLU A 156 -7.52 -19.29 -3.46
C GLU A 156 -5.99 -19.40 -3.46
N ASP A 157 -5.47 -20.52 -2.91
CA ASP A 157 -4.03 -20.75 -2.83
C ASP A 157 -3.38 -20.82 -4.20
N GLU A 158 -4.05 -21.45 -5.18
CA GLU A 158 -3.57 -21.48 -6.56
C GLU A 158 -3.58 -20.09 -7.18
N ALA A 159 -4.64 -19.31 -6.97
CA ALA A 159 -4.72 -17.94 -7.47
C ALA A 159 -3.64 -17.03 -6.87
N VAL A 160 -3.38 -17.14 -5.55
CA VAL A 160 -2.29 -16.42 -4.88
C VAL A 160 -0.92 -16.86 -5.41
N ARG A 161 -0.70 -18.18 -5.64
CA ARG A 161 0.55 -18.65 -6.24
C ARG A 161 0.76 -18.14 -7.67
N ILE A 162 -0.30 -18.06 -8.48
CA ILE A 162 -0.23 -17.44 -9.82
C ILE A 162 0.17 -15.98 -9.70
N ALA A 163 -0.48 -15.24 -8.81
CA ALA A 163 -0.21 -13.82 -8.57
C ALA A 163 1.24 -13.59 -8.10
N ALA A 164 1.74 -14.38 -7.15
CA ALA A 164 3.11 -14.30 -6.65
C ALA A 164 4.13 -14.53 -7.78
N ARG A 165 3.94 -15.56 -8.62
CA ARG A 165 4.83 -15.81 -9.78
C ARG A 165 4.84 -14.67 -10.78
N LEU A 166 3.73 -13.96 -10.96
CA LEU A 166 3.67 -12.78 -11.82
C LEU A 166 4.47 -11.62 -11.19
N CYS A 167 4.40 -11.43 -9.88
CA CYS A 167 5.22 -10.44 -9.17
C CYS A 167 6.72 -10.77 -9.25
N ASP A 168 7.08 -12.05 -9.14
CA ASP A 168 8.47 -12.50 -9.27
C ASP A 168 9.09 -12.17 -10.65
N ALA A 169 8.27 -12.01 -11.67
CA ALA A 169 8.73 -11.57 -12.99
C ALA A 169 9.33 -10.16 -13.02
N ALA A 170 9.09 -9.36 -11.99
CA ALA A 170 9.72 -8.04 -11.83
C ALA A 170 11.18 -8.09 -11.35
N HIS A 171 11.69 -9.24 -10.94
CA HIS A 171 13.12 -9.38 -10.58
C HIS A 171 14.08 -9.16 -11.76
N LEU A 172 13.58 -9.23 -12.99
CA LEU A 172 14.35 -8.86 -14.18
C LEU A 172 14.00 -7.42 -14.57
N PRO A 173 14.99 -6.55 -14.78
CA PRO A 173 14.77 -5.17 -15.19
C PRO A 173 13.89 -5.06 -16.43
N PHE A 174 13.18 -3.95 -16.53
CA PHE A 174 12.41 -3.59 -17.72
C PHE A 174 13.23 -2.60 -18.56
N GLU A 175 13.37 -2.87 -19.86
CA GLU A 175 13.98 -1.89 -20.76
C GLU A 175 12.96 -0.81 -21.15
N VAL A 176 13.25 0.43 -20.79
CA VAL A 176 12.44 1.59 -21.11
C VAL A 176 13.33 2.66 -21.73
N SER A 177 13.06 3.03 -22.98
CA SER A 177 13.85 4.04 -23.72
C SER A 177 15.37 3.77 -23.74
N GLY A 178 15.77 2.49 -23.72
CA GLY A 178 17.18 2.09 -23.75
C GLY A 178 17.89 2.09 -22.39
N ALA A 179 17.15 2.28 -21.30
CA ALA A 179 17.64 2.18 -19.92
C ALA A 179 16.93 1.06 -19.15
N PRO A 180 17.66 0.27 -18.33
CA PRO A 180 17.05 -0.70 -17.45
C PRO A 180 16.36 0.01 -16.27
N VAL A 181 15.12 -0.38 -15.97
CA VAL A 181 14.32 0.12 -14.84
C VAL A 181 13.94 -1.05 -13.96
N ASP A 182 14.34 -0.99 -12.69
CA ASP A 182 13.96 -1.95 -11.67
C ASP A 182 12.71 -1.47 -10.95
N ILE A 183 11.74 -2.37 -10.78
CA ILE A 183 10.51 -2.12 -10.02
C ILE A 183 10.17 -3.32 -9.17
N ALA A 184 9.43 -3.08 -8.09
CA ALA A 184 8.78 -4.12 -7.31
C ALA A 184 7.28 -4.15 -7.63
N LEU A 185 6.69 -5.34 -7.57
CA LEU A 185 5.27 -5.57 -7.83
C LEU A 185 4.65 -6.28 -6.63
N THR A 186 3.43 -5.87 -6.28
CA THR A 186 2.61 -6.52 -5.25
C THR A 186 1.23 -6.83 -5.83
N ALA A 187 0.71 -8.03 -5.56
CA ALA A 187 -0.56 -8.47 -6.12
C ALA A 187 -1.64 -8.69 -5.06
N GLY A 188 -2.88 -8.41 -5.46
CA GLY A 188 -4.09 -8.76 -4.71
C GLY A 188 -4.99 -9.65 -5.55
N VAL A 189 -5.65 -10.60 -4.90
CA VAL A 189 -6.47 -11.62 -5.53
C VAL A 189 -7.88 -11.61 -4.95
N ALA A 190 -8.91 -11.70 -5.79
CA ALA A 190 -10.28 -11.85 -5.34
C ALA A 190 -11.11 -12.68 -6.29
N ARG A 191 -12.10 -13.41 -5.75
CA ARG A 191 -13.02 -14.23 -6.52
C ARG A 191 -14.38 -13.54 -6.67
N ARG A 192 -15.06 -13.75 -7.79
CA ARG A 192 -16.46 -13.36 -7.95
C ARG A 192 -17.35 -14.27 -7.08
N GLY A 193 -18.35 -13.69 -6.41
CA GLY A 193 -19.42 -14.47 -5.76
C GLY A 193 -19.18 -14.83 -4.30
N GLU A 194 -18.19 -14.25 -3.60
CA GLU A 194 -18.07 -14.40 -2.15
C GLU A 194 -19.26 -13.76 -1.44
N ALA A 195 -20.08 -14.61 -0.81
CA ALA A 195 -21.28 -14.20 -0.09
C ALA A 195 -20.89 -13.39 1.16
N GLY A 196 -21.58 -12.24 1.36
CA GLY A 196 -21.43 -11.42 2.57
C GLY A 196 -20.50 -10.20 2.44
N ALA A 197 -19.80 -10.01 1.33
CA ALA A 197 -19.01 -8.82 1.13
C ALA A 197 -19.90 -7.62 0.75
N LYS A 198 -19.74 -6.51 1.46
CA LYS A 198 -20.39 -5.22 1.12
C LYS A 198 -19.95 -4.71 -0.27
N LEU A 199 -18.79 -5.12 -0.75
CA LEU A 199 -18.28 -4.85 -2.10
C LEU A 199 -18.70 -5.94 -3.07
N THR A 200 -19.38 -5.54 -4.13
CA THR A 200 -19.85 -6.43 -5.20
C THR A 200 -18.79 -6.69 -6.28
N SER A 201 -17.88 -5.73 -6.51
CA SER A 201 -16.85 -5.84 -7.55
C SER A 201 -15.65 -6.66 -7.07
N PRO A 202 -15.28 -7.75 -7.77
CA PRO A 202 -14.04 -8.48 -7.47
C PRO A 202 -12.77 -7.65 -7.76
N VAL A 203 -12.86 -6.63 -8.62
CA VAL A 203 -11.77 -5.70 -8.91
C VAL A 203 -11.47 -4.84 -7.68
N ASP A 204 -12.50 -4.29 -7.02
CA ASP A 204 -12.31 -3.50 -5.80
C ASP A 204 -11.76 -4.35 -4.65
N ARG A 205 -12.24 -5.59 -4.50
CA ARG A 205 -11.73 -6.53 -3.50
C ARG A 205 -10.26 -6.88 -3.73
N ALA A 206 -9.87 -7.13 -4.97
CA ALA A 206 -8.47 -7.39 -5.30
C ALA A 206 -7.58 -6.17 -5.05
N ALA A 207 -8.09 -4.95 -5.22
CA ALA A 207 -7.36 -3.72 -4.89
C ALA A 207 -7.08 -3.60 -3.37
N ILE A 208 -8.04 -3.97 -2.53
CA ILE A 208 -7.86 -4.05 -1.07
C ILE A 208 -6.82 -5.10 -0.70
N ALA A 209 -6.86 -6.26 -1.37
CA ALA A 209 -5.89 -7.32 -1.13
C ALA A 209 -4.43 -6.92 -1.48
N ILE A 210 -4.21 -5.96 -2.41
CA ILE A 210 -2.86 -5.38 -2.63
C ILE A 210 -2.37 -4.67 -1.35
N ALA A 211 -3.20 -3.86 -0.71
CA ALA A 211 -2.83 -3.17 0.52
C ALA A 211 -2.48 -4.18 1.63
N ARG A 212 -3.29 -5.24 1.77
CA ARG A 212 -2.99 -6.37 2.68
C ARG A 212 -1.66 -7.03 2.37
N ALA A 213 -1.38 -7.35 1.10
CA ALA A 213 -0.13 -7.99 0.70
C ALA A 213 1.09 -7.13 1.07
N ARG A 214 1.00 -5.80 0.86
CA ARG A 214 2.03 -4.84 1.25
C ARG A 214 2.23 -4.79 2.76
N HIS A 215 1.14 -4.74 3.53
CA HIS A 215 1.20 -4.76 4.99
C HIS A 215 1.86 -6.05 5.52
N LEU A 216 1.51 -7.19 4.94
CA LEU A 216 2.10 -8.49 5.29
C LEU A 216 3.51 -8.70 4.70
N ARG A 217 4.04 -7.75 3.92
CA ARG A 217 5.31 -7.87 3.18
C ARG A 217 5.38 -9.14 2.34
N ARG A 218 4.25 -9.50 1.70
CA ARG A 218 4.13 -10.67 0.81
C ARG A 218 3.97 -10.21 -0.64
N PRO A 219 4.45 -11.00 -1.61
CA PRO A 219 4.29 -10.66 -3.03
C PRO A 219 2.83 -10.67 -3.47
N ALA A 220 1.98 -11.47 -2.80
CA ALA A 220 0.55 -11.54 -3.10
C ALA A 220 -0.28 -11.91 -1.86
N ALA A 221 -1.52 -11.45 -1.81
CA ALA A 221 -2.53 -11.86 -0.82
C ALA A 221 -3.91 -11.97 -1.45
N ALA A 222 -4.76 -12.83 -0.89
CA ALA A 222 -6.17 -12.87 -1.22
C ALA A 222 -6.96 -11.83 -0.40
N PHE A 223 -8.11 -11.43 -0.94
CA PHE A 223 -9.05 -10.59 -0.23
C PHE A 223 -9.65 -11.34 0.97
N ASP A 224 -9.60 -10.71 2.12
CA ASP A 224 -10.28 -11.17 3.33
C ASP A 224 -11.34 -10.13 3.71
N PRO A 225 -12.62 -10.52 3.86
CA PRO A 225 -13.66 -9.60 4.30
C PRO A 225 -13.38 -8.92 5.65
N ALA A 226 -12.59 -9.56 6.51
CA ALA A 226 -12.18 -8.99 7.80
C ALA A 226 -11.27 -7.77 7.65
N ASP A 227 -10.43 -7.74 6.59
CA ASP A 227 -9.54 -6.60 6.32
C ASP A 227 -10.28 -5.39 5.72
N TYR A 228 -11.46 -5.62 5.13
CA TYR A 228 -12.20 -4.54 4.47
C TYR A 228 -12.77 -3.54 5.47
N GLY A 229 -13.07 -3.99 6.69
CA GLY A 229 -13.66 -3.14 7.73
C GLY A 229 -14.97 -2.48 7.27
N ASP A 230 -15.18 -1.26 7.69
CA ASP A 230 -16.29 -0.39 7.29
C ASP A 230 -15.77 0.91 6.65
N PRO A 231 -15.62 1.01 5.31
CA PRO A 231 -15.06 2.20 4.66
C PRO A 231 -15.88 3.48 4.86
N GLN A 232 -17.22 3.35 4.94
CA GLN A 232 -18.07 4.48 5.30
C GLN A 232 -17.81 4.86 6.76
N GLY A 233 -17.60 3.85 7.58
CA GLY A 233 -17.13 4.00 8.93
C GLY A 233 -15.75 4.65 9.03
N ASN A 234 -14.80 4.29 8.19
CA ASN A 234 -13.46 4.88 8.20
C ASN A 234 -13.46 6.35 7.78
N LEU A 235 -14.28 6.74 6.79
CA LEU A 235 -14.45 8.16 6.43
C LEU A 235 -15.06 8.98 7.58
N SER A 236 -16.03 8.41 8.32
CA SER A 236 -16.56 9.09 9.51
C SER A 236 -15.55 9.09 10.66
N LEU A 237 -14.72 8.05 10.79
CA LEU A 237 -13.68 7.94 11.80
C LEU A 237 -12.61 9.05 11.68
N ILE A 238 -12.24 9.44 10.43
CA ILE A 238 -11.34 10.57 10.18
C ILE A 238 -11.90 11.87 10.78
N SER A 239 -13.17 12.17 10.54
CA SER A 239 -13.81 13.37 11.07
C SER A 239 -14.05 13.30 12.58
N GLU A 240 -14.17 12.09 13.14
CA GLU A 240 -14.36 11.85 14.57
C GLU A 240 -13.03 11.89 15.36
N LEU A 241 -11.89 11.63 14.71
CA LEU A 241 -10.57 11.57 15.38
C LEU A 241 -10.20 12.85 16.13
N MET A 242 -10.39 14.00 15.50
CA MET A 242 -10.07 15.28 16.15
C MET A 242 -10.98 15.56 17.35
N ALA A 243 -12.27 15.29 17.20
CA ALA A 243 -13.22 15.41 18.31
C ALA A 243 -12.92 14.42 19.44
N ALA A 244 -12.42 13.23 19.11
CA ALA A 244 -12.08 12.18 20.07
C ALA A 244 -10.90 12.58 20.99
N LEU A 245 -9.92 13.35 20.48
CA LEU A 245 -8.83 13.89 21.28
C LEU A 245 -9.34 14.85 22.35
N ASP A 246 -10.33 15.70 22.01
CA ASP A 246 -10.90 16.67 22.92
C ASP A 246 -11.90 16.02 23.90
N ASN A 247 -12.59 14.96 23.47
CA ASN A 247 -13.62 14.29 24.26
C ASN A 247 -13.09 13.23 25.25
N GLY A 248 -11.75 13.01 25.32
CA GLY A 248 -11.18 12.02 26.22
C GLY A 248 -11.43 10.57 25.81
N GLU A 249 -11.63 10.31 24.53
CA GLU A 249 -11.78 8.96 24.00
C GLU A 249 -10.42 8.24 23.82
N PHE A 250 -9.33 9.02 23.86
CA PHE A 250 -7.95 8.53 23.84
C PHE A 250 -7.40 8.31 25.24
N SER A 251 -6.59 7.27 25.38
CA SER A 251 -5.82 6.98 26.60
C SER A 251 -4.45 6.41 26.22
N LEU A 252 -3.50 6.38 27.15
CA LEU A 252 -2.23 5.69 26.99
C LEU A 252 -2.23 4.35 27.72
N ALA A 253 -1.66 3.35 27.07
CA ALA A 253 -1.25 2.09 27.67
C ALA A 253 0.27 2.01 27.60
N TYR A 254 0.89 1.56 28.69
CA TYR A 254 2.33 1.52 28.87
C TYR A 254 2.84 0.09 28.81
N GLN A 255 3.83 -0.16 27.96
CA GLN A 255 4.52 -1.45 27.87
C GLN A 255 5.90 -1.34 28.53
N PRO A 256 6.20 -2.19 29.55
CA PRO A 256 7.47 -2.09 30.28
C PRO A 256 8.66 -2.57 29.45
N LYS A 257 9.79 -1.87 29.60
CA LYS A 257 11.12 -2.20 29.12
C LYS A 257 11.98 -2.66 30.33
N TYR A 258 12.48 -3.89 30.26
CA TYR A 258 13.33 -4.49 31.30
C TYR A 258 14.80 -4.26 30.98
N ASP A 259 15.51 -3.64 31.90
CA ASP A 259 16.94 -3.39 31.79
C ASP A 259 17.74 -4.53 32.46
N PHE A 260 18.59 -5.19 31.68
CA PHE A 260 19.38 -6.33 32.15
C PHE A 260 20.44 -5.96 33.19
N ARG A 261 20.92 -4.70 33.20
CA ARG A 261 21.93 -4.21 34.14
C ARG A 261 21.30 -3.76 35.46
N ALA A 262 20.17 -3.04 35.36
CA ALA A 262 19.41 -2.63 36.54
C ALA A 262 18.61 -3.77 37.16
N GLU A 263 18.44 -4.88 36.43
CA GLU A 263 17.59 -6.02 36.79
C GLU A 263 16.16 -5.63 37.15
N GLY A 264 15.62 -4.61 36.42
CA GLY A 264 14.32 -4.03 36.69
C GLY A 264 13.74 -3.26 35.50
N ILE A 265 12.53 -2.74 35.66
CA ILE A 265 11.87 -1.89 34.69
C ILE A 265 12.41 -0.45 34.85
N THR A 266 13.11 0.06 33.83
CA THR A 266 13.67 1.40 33.78
C THR A 266 13.05 2.31 32.76
N GLY A 267 12.19 1.75 31.89
CA GLY A 267 11.49 2.49 30.86
C GLY A 267 10.16 1.84 30.50
N VAL A 268 9.33 2.63 29.84
CA VAL A 268 8.03 2.18 29.31
C VAL A 268 7.80 2.79 27.95
N GLU A 269 7.14 2.06 27.05
CA GLU A 269 6.65 2.61 25.78
C GLU A 269 5.19 3.03 25.92
N ALA A 270 4.90 4.30 25.58
CA ALA A 270 3.56 4.86 25.58
C ALA A 270 2.84 4.54 24.26
N LEU A 271 1.78 3.78 24.35
CA LEU A 271 1.00 3.28 23.23
C LEU A 271 -0.42 3.85 23.27
N ALA A 272 -0.77 4.69 22.32
CA ALA A 272 -2.11 5.27 22.21
C ALA A 272 -3.20 4.19 22.06
N ARG A 273 -4.33 4.42 22.72
CA ARG A 273 -5.53 3.58 22.67
C ARG A 273 -6.72 4.47 22.42
N TRP A 274 -7.53 4.14 21.44
CA TRP A 274 -8.78 4.84 21.15
C TRP A 274 -9.96 3.95 21.47
N THR A 275 -10.79 4.40 22.41
CA THR A 275 -12.05 3.74 22.78
C THR A 275 -13.21 4.59 22.26
N HIS A 276 -13.66 4.26 21.07
CA HIS A 276 -14.74 4.97 20.40
C HIS A 276 -16.10 4.60 21.01
N PRO A 277 -16.98 5.57 21.35
CA PRO A 277 -18.23 5.32 22.08
C PRO A 277 -19.20 4.38 21.36
N ARG A 278 -19.20 4.35 20.02
CA ARG A 278 -20.09 3.49 19.23
C ARG A 278 -19.41 2.25 18.66
N ARG A 279 -18.08 2.26 18.47
CA ARG A 279 -17.33 1.20 17.78
C ARG A 279 -16.50 0.35 18.73
N GLY A 280 -16.37 0.77 19.99
CA GLY A 280 -15.47 0.13 20.94
C GLY A 280 -14.00 0.46 20.65
N ILE A 281 -13.11 -0.50 20.85
CA ILE A 281 -11.67 -0.32 20.67
C ILE A 281 -11.34 -0.20 19.18
N VAL A 282 -10.72 0.90 18.78
CA VAL A 282 -10.16 1.12 17.44
C VAL A 282 -8.67 0.74 17.46
N PRO A 283 -8.21 -0.20 16.61
CA PRO A 283 -6.81 -0.62 16.59
C PRO A 283 -5.84 0.53 16.24
N PRO A 284 -4.65 0.59 16.90
CA PRO A 284 -3.67 1.66 16.66
C PRO A 284 -3.21 1.78 15.21
N ASP A 285 -2.94 0.67 14.55
CA ASP A 285 -2.54 0.59 13.14
C ASP A 285 -3.59 1.24 12.20
N VAL A 286 -4.87 1.16 12.55
CA VAL A 286 -5.94 1.78 11.76
C VAL A 286 -5.96 3.31 11.96
N PHE A 287 -6.00 3.81 13.20
CA PHE A 287 -6.15 5.25 13.40
C PHE A 287 -4.84 6.02 13.19
N VAL A 288 -3.67 5.41 13.44
CA VAL A 288 -2.38 6.05 13.17
C VAL A 288 -2.15 6.19 11.67
N ALA A 289 -2.33 5.11 10.89
CA ALA A 289 -2.23 5.18 9.42
C ALA A 289 -3.19 6.22 8.84
N MET A 290 -4.43 6.24 9.32
CA MET A 290 -5.43 7.22 8.92
C MET A 290 -5.02 8.66 9.27
N ALA A 291 -4.47 8.89 10.48
CA ALA A 291 -3.98 10.19 10.89
C ALA A 291 -2.81 10.67 10.04
N GLU A 292 -1.90 9.77 9.64
CA GLU A 292 -0.81 10.06 8.72
C GLU A 292 -1.31 10.45 7.32
N GLU A 293 -2.21 9.63 6.73
CA GLU A 293 -2.74 9.87 5.39
C GLU A 293 -3.50 11.20 5.29
N THR A 294 -4.21 11.57 6.34
CA THR A 294 -5.07 12.77 6.39
C THR A 294 -4.39 14.02 6.97
N GLY A 295 -3.12 13.89 7.41
CA GLY A 295 -2.38 15.02 8.00
C GLY A 295 -2.74 15.34 9.45
N HIS A 296 -3.49 14.46 10.13
CA HIS A 296 -3.89 14.63 11.54
C HIS A 296 -2.91 13.96 12.53
N ILE A 297 -1.80 13.41 12.05
CA ILE A 297 -0.79 12.74 12.90
C ILE A 297 -0.16 13.71 13.92
N ARG A 298 -0.01 14.98 13.56
CA ARG A 298 0.57 15.99 14.45
C ARG A 298 -0.30 16.23 15.69
N PRO A 299 -1.59 16.61 15.63
CA PRO A 299 -2.42 16.77 16.82
C PRO A 299 -2.48 15.52 17.69
N LEU A 300 -2.49 14.33 17.10
CA LEU A 300 -2.45 13.07 17.84
C LEU A 300 -1.13 12.92 18.61
N THR A 301 0.02 13.13 17.95
CA THR A 301 1.33 13.04 18.60
C THR A 301 1.51 14.10 19.68
N GLU A 302 1.06 15.33 19.46
CA GLU A 302 1.07 16.39 20.46
C GLU A 302 0.24 16.02 21.71
N TRP A 303 -0.92 15.38 21.51
CA TRP A 303 -1.73 14.87 22.60
C TRP A 303 -0.99 13.76 23.37
N VAL A 304 -0.36 12.81 22.66
CA VAL A 304 0.45 11.74 23.29
C VAL A 304 1.58 12.31 24.12
N VAL A 305 2.33 13.29 23.61
CA VAL A 305 3.44 13.95 24.34
C VAL A 305 2.94 14.59 25.62
N ARG A 306 1.86 15.41 25.55
CA ARG A 306 1.30 16.06 26.76
C ARG A 306 0.83 15.03 27.80
N GLN A 307 0.12 14.00 27.35
CA GLN A 307 -0.40 12.97 28.26
C GLN A 307 0.74 12.14 28.88
N ALA A 308 1.77 11.80 28.11
CA ALA A 308 2.94 11.09 28.61
C ALA A 308 3.69 11.87 29.71
N ILE A 309 3.84 13.18 29.54
CA ILE A 309 4.45 14.06 30.56
C ILE A 309 3.60 14.08 31.84
N ILE A 310 2.28 14.21 31.70
CA ILE A 310 1.36 14.17 32.84
C ILE A 310 1.47 12.82 33.57
N ASP A 311 1.42 11.73 32.85
CA ASP A 311 1.45 10.40 33.43
C ASP A 311 2.82 10.08 34.05
N GLN A 312 3.92 10.57 33.44
CA GLN A 312 5.26 10.44 34.02
C GLN A 312 5.40 11.19 35.34
N THR A 313 4.81 12.37 35.48
CA THR A 313 4.75 13.10 36.75
C THR A 313 4.04 12.27 37.83
N VAL A 314 2.98 11.54 37.46
CA VAL A 314 2.29 10.62 38.37
C VAL A 314 3.17 9.43 38.77
N MET A 315 3.93 8.86 37.80
CA MET A 315 4.88 7.77 38.06
C MET A 315 5.98 8.24 39.03
N ALA A 316 6.58 9.43 38.79
CA ALA A 316 7.61 10.00 39.64
C ALA A 316 7.07 10.30 41.06
N ALA A 317 5.86 10.84 41.19
CA ALA A 317 5.21 11.08 42.48
C ALA A 317 4.93 9.76 43.25
N ALA A 318 4.80 8.65 42.56
CA ALA A 318 4.67 7.31 43.14
C ALA A 318 6.02 6.67 43.49
N GLY A 319 7.16 7.36 43.23
CA GLY A 319 8.52 6.91 43.52
C GLY A 319 9.21 6.19 42.34
N HIS A 320 8.59 6.13 41.18
CA HIS A 320 9.10 5.40 40.00
C HIS A 320 9.66 6.36 38.96
N GLU A 321 10.98 6.48 38.88
CA GLU A 321 11.67 7.24 37.82
C GLU A 321 11.88 6.35 36.59
N VAL A 322 10.94 6.38 35.67
CA VAL A 322 10.97 5.59 34.41
C VAL A 322 10.98 6.51 33.21
N MET A 323 11.82 6.20 32.24
CA MET A 323 11.81 6.83 30.90
C MET A 323 10.55 6.48 30.14
N VAL A 324 9.93 7.46 29.49
CA VAL A 324 8.76 7.22 28.64
C VAL A 324 9.13 7.38 27.17
N SER A 325 9.02 6.28 26.42
CA SER A 325 9.22 6.29 24.97
C SER A 325 7.91 6.59 24.24
N ILE A 326 7.98 7.41 23.19
CA ILE A 326 6.85 7.88 22.38
C ILE A 326 7.17 7.68 20.90
N ASN A 327 6.30 7.01 20.18
CA ASN A 327 6.41 6.84 18.73
C ASN A 327 6.16 8.17 18.00
N VAL A 328 7.09 8.57 17.12
CA VAL A 328 7.02 9.81 16.33
C VAL A 328 7.05 9.49 14.83
N SER A 329 6.00 9.90 14.12
CA SER A 329 5.93 9.72 12.66
C SER A 329 7.04 10.48 11.94
N GLY A 330 7.63 9.86 10.92
CA GLY A 330 8.64 10.49 10.07
C GLY A 330 8.21 11.80 9.41
N ARG A 331 6.91 12.01 9.23
CA ARG A 331 6.38 13.27 8.71
C ARG A 331 6.63 14.44 9.65
N LEU A 332 6.67 14.20 10.96
CA LEU A 332 6.89 15.22 11.97
C LEU A 332 8.37 15.58 12.15
N LEU A 333 9.27 14.70 11.73
CA LEU A 333 10.72 15.00 11.73
C LEU A 333 11.11 16.06 10.68
N CYS A 334 10.22 16.40 9.75
CA CYS A 334 10.42 17.50 8.80
C CYS A 334 9.56 18.72 9.13
N ASP A 335 8.94 18.77 10.33
CA ASP A 335 8.08 19.86 10.79
C ASP A 335 8.72 20.61 11.96
N ASP A 336 9.34 21.76 11.67
CA ASP A 336 9.99 22.62 12.67
C ASP A 336 9.04 23.04 13.79
N SER A 337 7.75 23.23 13.47
CA SER A 337 6.75 23.64 14.45
C SER A 337 6.36 22.52 15.43
N PHE A 338 6.53 21.25 15.05
CA PHE A 338 6.43 20.14 15.99
C PHE A 338 7.63 20.09 16.92
N ALA A 339 8.85 20.34 16.40
CA ALA A 339 10.04 20.44 17.25
C ALA A 339 9.91 21.58 18.28
N ASP A 340 9.44 22.76 17.84
CA ASP A 340 9.21 23.91 18.75
C ASP A 340 8.22 23.53 19.86
N PHE A 341 7.10 22.88 19.50
CA PHE A 341 6.13 22.38 20.47
C PHE A 341 6.75 21.39 21.45
N ALA A 342 7.47 20.36 20.98
CA ALA A 342 8.09 19.35 21.84
C ALA A 342 9.08 19.98 22.84
N LEU A 343 9.90 20.92 22.37
CA LEU A 343 10.86 21.66 23.18
C LEU A 343 10.18 22.54 24.25
N GLU A 344 9.06 23.18 23.89
CA GLU A 344 8.27 23.97 24.85
C GLU A 344 7.67 23.11 25.95
N GLN A 345 7.14 21.93 25.61
CA GLN A 345 6.55 21.01 26.58
C GLN A 345 7.61 20.50 27.59
N ILE A 346 8.82 20.18 27.11
CA ILE A 346 9.89 19.66 27.97
C ILE A 346 10.54 20.74 28.80
N ALA A 347 10.72 21.96 28.29
CA ALA A 347 11.27 23.08 29.05
C ALA A 347 10.43 23.41 30.28
N GLY A 348 9.17 23.05 30.32
CA GLY A 348 8.25 23.26 31.46
C GLY A 348 8.09 22.06 32.39
N ALA A 349 8.72 20.92 32.09
CA ALA A 349 8.53 19.67 32.82
C ALA A 349 9.87 18.99 33.07
N ASP A 350 10.03 18.38 34.25
CA ASP A 350 11.17 17.49 34.58
C ASP A 350 10.83 16.10 34.05
N ALA A 351 10.81 15.95 32.69
CA ALA A 351 10.36 14.76 32.02
C ALA A 351 11.50 14.07 31.28
N ASP A 352 11.66 12.76 31.51
CA ASP A 352 12.63 11.90 30.83
C ASP A 352 11.93 11.18 29.64
N LEU A 353 12.00 11.78 28.47
CA LEU A 353 11.35 11.30 27.26
C LEU A 353 12.35 10.72 26.26
N CYS A 354 11.90 9.70 25.53
CA CYS A 354 12.58 9.13 24.38
C CYS A 354 11.63 9.15 23.17
N PHE A 355 12.06 9.71 22.04
CA PHE A 355 11.29 9.64 20.80
C PHE A 355 11.76 8.47 19.97
N GLU A 356 10.84 7.56 19.68
CA GLU A 356 11.06 6.40 18.82
C GLU A 356 10.72 6.76 17.38
N ILE A 357 11.69 6.63 16.49
CA ILE A 357 11.59 6.97 15.07
C ILE A 357 12.00 5.77 14.24
N THR A 358 11.22 5.43 13.21
CA THR A 358 11.60 4.33 12.32
C THR A 358 12.76 4.74 11.42
N GLU A 359 13.59 3.78 11.02
CA GLU A 359 14.72 4.01 10.13
C GLU A 359 14.29 4.71 8.82
N THR A 360 13.16 4.31 8.24
CA THR A 360 12.63 4.88 7.00
C THR A 360 12.11 6.30 7.15
N ALA A 361 11.81 6.73 8.35
CA ALA A 361 11.32 8.07 8.66
C ALA A 361 12.30 9.18 8.24
N VAL A 362 13.59 8.94 8.38
CA VAL A 362 14.66 9.90 8.04
C VAL A 362 14.94 9.95 6.52
N MET A 363 14.49 8.96 5.74
CA MET A 363 14.87 8.81 4.33
C MET A 363 14.14 9.76 3.36
N HIS A 364 13.03 10.39 3.78
CA HIS A 364 12.25 11.28 2.89
C HIS A 364 12.95 12.61 2.62
N ASP A 365 13.45 13.27 3.67
CA ASP A 365 14.23 14.49 3.61
C ASP A 365 15.30 14.43 4.72
N PRO A 366 16.44 13.75 4.45
CA PRO A 366 17.42 13.43 5.48
C PRO A 366 18.03 14.65 6.14
N GLU A 367 18.31 15.70 5.39
CA GLU A 367 18.99 16.90 5.94
C GLU A 367 18.06 17.64 6.92
N ARG A 368 16.78 17.75 6.57
CA ARG A 368 15.80 18.42 7.43
C ARG A 368 15.46 17.57 8.66
N ALA A 369 15.26 16.27 8.46
CA ALA A 369 15.01 15.34 9.57
C ALA A 369 16.17 15.33 10.58
N LEU A 370 17.42 15.25 10.11
CA LEU A 370 18.59 15.31 10.99
C LEU A 370 18.66 16.63 11.76
N ALA A 371 18.38 17.77 11.14
CA ALA A 371 18.39 19.06 11.82
C ALA A 371 17.34 19.12 12.95
N VAL A 372 16.16 18.58 12.74
CA VAL A 372 15.11 18.48 13.79
C VAL A 372 15.55 17.51 14.90
N ILE A 373 16.08 16.33 14.55
CA ILE A 373 16.56 15.34 15.52
C ILE A 373 17.70 15.95 16.38
N ASP A 374 18.66 16.65 15.78
CA ASP A 374 19.77 17.33 16.49
C ASP A 374 19.24 18.37 17.49
N ARG A 375 18.20 19.13 17.13
CA ARG A 375 17.55 20.09 18.02
C ARG A 375 16.90 19.41 19.22
N LEU A 376 16.16 18.32 18.99
CA LEU A 376 15.48 17.56 20.03
C LEU A 376 16.48 16.89 20.98
N SER A 377 17.49 16.21 20.42
CA SER A 377 18.56 15.57 21.20
C SER A 377 19.38 16.58 22.04
N SER A 378 19.74 17.75 21.45
CA SER A 378 20.44 18.80 22.15
C SER A 378 19.68 19.40 23.36
N ALA A 379 18.36 19.27 23.35
CA ALA A 379 17.48 19.70 24.43
C ALA A 379 17.25 18.61 25.50
N GLY A 380 17.86 17.43 25.35
CA GLY A 380 17.78 16.33 26.30
C GLY A 380 16.72 15.27 26.02
N ILE A 381 16.03 15.36 24.87
CA ILE A 381 15.14 14.27 24.42
C ILE A 381 16.02 13.14 23.87
N ARG A 382 15.86 11.93 24.40
CA ARG A 382 16.55 10.76 23.85
C ARG A 382 15.91 10.34 22.54
N ILE A 383 16.71 9.79 21.64
CA ILE A 383 16.27 9.31 20.34
C ILE A 383 16.51 7.81 20.26
N SER A 384 15.47 7.05 19.95
CA SER A 384 15.53 5.61 19.70
C SER A 384 15.21 5.31 18.26
N LEU A 385 16.03 4.48 17.62
CA LEU A 385 15.80 4.00 16.26
C LEU A 385 14.99 2.70 16.30
N ASP A 386 13.79 2.75 15.77
CA ASP A 386 12.84 1.66 15.80
C ASP A 386 12.83 0.83 14.50
N ASP A 387 12.33 -0.42 14.57
CA ASP A 387 12.21 -1.36 13.46
C ASP A 387 13.53 -1.67 12.74
N TYR A 388 14.68 -1.61 13.41
CA TYR A 388 15.97 -1.83 12.76
C TYR A 388 16.12 -3.24 12.21
N GLY A 389 16.49 -3.29 10.91
CA GLY A 389 16.69 -4.54 10.16
C GLY A 389 15.49 -4.97 9.32
N SER A 390 14.33 -4.33 9.46
CA SER A 390 13.13 -4.61 8.66
C SER A 390 13.14 -3.95 7.27
N GLY A 391 14.09 -3.03 7.01
CA GLY A 391 14.18 -2.22 5.80
C GLY A 391 15.55 -2.26 5.10
N LEU A 392 15.76 -1.34 4.17
CA LEU A 392 17.05 -1.11 3.50
C LEU A 392 17.91 -0.20 4.40
N SER A 393 18.51 -0.80 5.43
CA SER A 393 19.38 -0.10 6.38
C SER A 393 20.59 0.51 5.70
N SER A 394 20.66 1.85 5.64
CA SER A 394 21.87 2.54 5.22
C SER A 394 22.70 2.88 6.46
N LEU A 395 23.75 2.11 6.71
CA LEU A 395 24.75 2.39 7.77
C LEU A 395 25.29 3.83 7.71
N THR A 396 25.21 4.47 6.54
CA THR A 396 25.64 5.86 6.35
C THR A 396 24.78 6.84 7.17
N TYR A 397 23.47 6.62 7.22
CA TYR A 397 22.56 7.47 8.00
C TYR A 397 22.58 7.12 9.48
N LEU A 398 22.65 5.83 9.82
CA LEU A 398 22.75 5.38 11.21
C LEU A 398 23.89 6.09 11.96
N LYS A 399 25.04 6.27 11.31
CA LYS A 399 26.20 6.99 11.89
C LYS A 399 25.94 8.49 12.09
N ARG A 400 25.01 9.09 11.35
CA ARG A 400 24.73 10.54 11.39
C ARG A 400 23.63 10.91 12.38
N ILE A 401 22.75 9.98 12.74
CA ILE A 401 21.65 10.21 13.66
C ILE A 401 22.20 10.20 15.07
N PRO A 402 21.99 11.27 15.89
CA PRO A 402 22.38 11.31 17.30
C PRO A 402 21.38 10.47 18.13
N ALA A 403 21.37 9.17 17.91
CA ALA A 403 20.53 8.24 18.64
C ALA A 403 21.20 7.77 19.93
N ASP A 404 20.39 7.43 20.92
CA ASP A 404 20.80 6.86 22.22
C ASP A 404 20.51 5.35 22.27
N GLU A 405 19.50 4.92 21.51
CA GLU A 405 18.98 3.55 21.54
C GLU A 405 18.70 3.03 20.14
N LEU A 406 18.88 1.72 19.96
CA LEU A 406 18.48 0.97 18.78
C LEU A 406 17.56 -0.17 19.20
N LYS A 407 16.37 -0.29 18.60
CA LYS A 407 15.40 -1.36 18.84
C LYS A 407 15.51 -2.41 17.76
N ILE A 408 15.73 -3.67 18.15
CA ILE A 408 15.74 -4.81 17.23
C ILE A 408 14.31 -5.27 17.02
N ASP A 409 13.86 -5.26 15.75
CA ASP A 409 12.50 -5.68 15.36
C ASP A 409 12.19 -7.10 15.84
N LYS A 410 10.97 -7.28 16.34
CA LYS A 410 10.42 -8.56 16.82
C LYS A 410 10.57 -9.70 15.82
N ALA A 411 10.59 -9.46 14.51
CA ALA A 411 10.74 -10.49 13.50
C ALA A 411 12.04 -11.30 13.65
N PHE A 412 13.10 -10.71 14.21
CA PHE A 412 14.36 -11.40 14.50
C PHE A 412 14.39 -12.04 15.89
N VAL A 413 13.62 -11.54 16.83
CA VAL A 413 13.62 -11.99 18.23
C VAL A 413 12.70 -13.18 18.46
N VAL A 414 11.53 -13.22 17.79
CA VAL A 414 10.56 -14.31 17.88
C VAL A 414 11.16 -15.65 17.41
N GLY A 415 12.07 -15.63 16.43
CA GLY A 415 12.77 -16.82 15.91
C GLY A 415 14.04 -17.22 16.66
N LEU A 416 14.45 -16.46 17.67
CA LEU A 416 15.76 -16.58 18.32
C LEU A 416 16.03 -17.96 18.93
N ASP A 417 14.99 -18.62 19.44
CA ASP A 417 15.06 -19.95 20.09
C ASP A 417 15.33 -21.09 19.10
N HIS A 418 15.04 -20.87 17.79
CA HIS A 418 14.99 -21.94 16.80
C HIS A 418 15.83 -21.68 15.56
N SER A 419 16.36 -20.46 15.38
CA SER A 419 17.09 -20.02 14.21
C SER A 419 18.50 -19.52 14.56
N ALA A 420 19.51 -20.33 14.24
CA ALA A 420 20.90 -19.93 14.38
C ALA A 420 21.25 -18.68 13.53
N ARG A 421 20.51 -18.47 12.42
CA ARG A 421 20.67 -17.31 11.55
C ARG A 421 20.17 -16.04 12.23
N ASP A 422 19.01 -16.11 12.89
CA ASP A 422 18.44 -14.96 13.61
C ASP A 422 19.29 -14.63 14.83
N ALA A 423 19.79 -15.64 15.55
CA ALA A 423 20.73 -15.46 16.64
C ALA A 423 22.03 -14.74 16.20
N LEU A 424 22.57 -15.10 15.02
CA LEU A 424 23.73 -14.42 14.47
C LEU A 424 23.42 -12.98 14.08
N LEU A 425 22.26 -12.71 13.46
CA LEU A 425 21.84 -11.38 13.08
C LEU A 425 21.63 -10.48 14.31
N VAL A 426 20.91 -10.97 15.33
CA VAL A 426 20.68 -10.26 16.59
C VAL A 426 22.02 -9.93 17.26
N LYS A 427 22.93 -10.92 17.39
CA LYS A 427 24.25 -10.69 18.01
C LYS A 427 25.08 -9.66 17.22
N SER A 428 25.08 -9.75 15.88
CA SER A 428 25.82 -8.79 15.02
C SER A 428 25.24 -7.38 15.14
N THR A 429 23.91 -7.25 15.29
CA THR A 429 23.24 -5.96 15.48
C THR A 429 23.59 -5.35 16.84
N ILE A 430 23.61 -6.15 17.91
CA ILE A 430 24.03 -5.71 19.25
C ILE A 430 25.46 -5.17 19.19
N ASP A 431 26.40 -5.93 18.60
CA ASP A 431 27.80 -5.54 18.53
C ASP A 431 27.98 -4.26 17.68
N LEU A 432 27.24 -4.12 16.59
CA LEU A 432 27.23 -2.92 15.75
C LEU A 432 26.73 -1.70 16.54
N ALA A 433 25.60 -1.82 17.22
CA ALA A 433 24.99 -0.73 17.99
C ALA A 433 25.92 -0.27 19.13
N HIS A 434 26.51 -1.21 19.88
CA HIS A 434 27.51 -0.89 20.91
C HIS A 434 28.75 -0.25 20.31
N GLY A 435 29.20 -0.69 19.13
CA GLY A 435 30.30 -0.05 18.40
C GLY A 435 30.03 1.40 17.98
N LEU A 436 28.75 1.78 17.89
CA LEU A 436 28.28 3.15 17.64
C LEU A 436 27.94 3.92 18.94
N GLY A 437 28.06 3.30 20.09
CA GLY A 437 27.76 3.92 21.41
C GLY A 437 26.26 3.90 21.74
N LEU A 438 25.43 3.11 21.03
CA LEU A 438 24.00 3.00 21.25
C LEU A 438 23.68 1.88 22.25
N ARG A 439 22.64 2.07 23.06
CA ARG A 439 22.00 0.98 23.82
C ARG A 439 21.09 0.16 22.90
N VAL A 440 20.85 -1.09 23.25
CA VAL A 440 20.04 -1.99 22.44
C VAL A 440 18.84 -2.51 23.21
N THR A 441 17.66 -2.32 22.65
CA THR A 441 16.39 -2.93 23.12
C THR A 441 15.94 -4.02 22.14
N ALA A 442 15.73 -5.23 22.62
CA ALA A 442 15.16 -6.31 21.83
C ALA A 442 13.64 -6.38 22.02
N GLU A 443 12.89 -6.30 20.92
CA GLU A 443 11.43 -6.34 20.93
C GLU A 443 10.86 -7.76 20.74
N GLY A 444 9.60 -7.95 21.15
CA GLY A 444 8.90 -9.22 20.93
C GLY A 444 9.45 -10.39 21.74
N VAL A 445 9.99 -10.13 22.92
CA VAL A 445 10.47 -11.17 23.84
C VAL A 445 9.26 -11.86 24.48
N GLU A 446 9.00 -13.11 24.04
CA GLU A 446 7.85 -13.90 24.48
C GLU A 446 8.23 -15.14 25.31
N THR A 447 9.50 -15.60 25.23
CA THR A 447 9.96 -16.81 25.90
C THR A 447 11.11 -16.54 26.88
N PRO A 448 11.20 -17.29 28.01
CA PRO A 448 12.34 -17.21 28.92
C PRO A 448 13.68 -17.55 28.23
N THR A 449 13.65 -18.44 27.23
CA THR A 449 14.83 -18.84 26.47
C THR A 449 15.37 -17.66 25.66
N ALA A 450 14.49 -16.93 24.93
CA ALA A 450 14.89 -15.73 24.20
C ALA A 450 15.48 -14.66 25.13
N LEU A 451 14.86 -14.45 26.30
CA LEU A 451 15.37 -13.51 27.32
C LEU A 451 16.78 -13.89 27.80
N ALA A 452 17.02 -15.17 28.09
CA ALA A 452 18.32 -15.67 28.51
C ALA A 452 19.39 -15.54 27.42
N LEU A 453 19.03 -15.82 26.16
CA LEU A 453 19.92 -15.66 25.00
C LEU A 453 20.29 -14.20 24.78
N LEU A 454 19.33 -13.27 24.85
CA LEU A 454 19.57 -11.82 24.73
C LEU A 454 20.50 -11.30 25.81
N ARG A 455 20.30 -11.72 27.08
CA ARG A 455 21.22 -11.43 28.19
C ARG A 455 22.63 -11.95 27.90
N GLY A 456 22.75 -13.20 27.43
CA GLY A 456 24.05 -13.82 27.06
C GLY A 456 24.72 -13.13 25.86
N MET A 457 23.97 -12.54 24.95
CA MET A 457 24.48 -11.76 23.80
C MET A 457 24.89 -10.34 24.20
N GLY A 458 24.56 -9.90 25.40
CA GLY A 458 24.90 -8.56 25.90
C GLY A 458 23.90 -7.50 25.47
N CYS A 459 22.66 -7.84 25.18
CA CYS A 459 21.58 -6.87 24.97
C CYS A 459 21.35 -6.03 26.22
N ASP A 460 21.03 -4.74 26.10
CA ASP A 460 20.86 -3.85 27.25
C ASP A 460 19.46 -3.93 27.83
N MET A 461 18.44 -3.97 26.97
CA MET A 461 17.03 -4.00 27.37
C MET A 461 16.23 -5.03 26.58
N ALA A 462 15.12 -5.47 27.17
CA ALA A 462 14.16 -6.38 26.57
C ALA A 462 12.74 -5.84 26.74
N GLN A 463 11.94 -5.97 25.67
CA GLN A 463 10.53 -5.62 25.65
C GLN A 463 9.74 -6.76 24.98
N GLY A 464 8.58 -7.11 25.55
CA GLY A 464 7.73 -8.14 24.97
C GLY A 464 6.69 -8.66 25.96
N PHE A 465 5.86 -9.60 25.52
CA PHE A 465 4.77 -10.11 26.36
C PHE A 465 5.24 -10.94 27.56
N LEU A 466 6.46 -11.45 27.51
CA LEU A 466 7.08 -12.09 28.66
C LEU A 466 7.34 -11.06 29.79
N ILE A 467 7.84 -9.88 29.46
CA ILE A 467 8.10 -8.78 30.38
C ILE A 467 6.78 -8.19 30.87
N GLY A 468 5.91 -7.82 29.92
CA GLY A 468 4.57 -7.30 30.20
C GLY A 468 3.83 -6.89 28.93
N LYS A 469 2.51 -7.11 28.94
CA LYS A 469 1.62 -6.55 27.93
C LYS A 469 1.35 -5.07 28.25
N PRO A 470 1.07 -4.22 27.23
CA PRO A 470 0.67 -2.84 27.46
C PRO A 470 -0.51 -2.74 28.43
N LYS A 471 -0.40 -1.90 29.46
CA LYS A 471 -1.43 -1.71 30.49
C LYS A 471 -1.67 -0.22 30.74
N PRO A 472 -2.92 0.18 31.13
CA PRO A 472 -3.18 1.52 31.62
C PRO A 472 -2.32 1.89 32.82
N LEU A 473 -2.06 3.20 33.02
CA LEU A 473 -1.20 3.72 34.08
C LEU A 473 -1.45 3.12 35.48
N PRO A 474 -2.71 3.00 36.00
CA PRO A 474 -2.93 2.42 37.33
C PRO A 474 -2.36 0.99 37.47
N LEU A 475 -2.56 0.16 36.45
CA LEU A 475 -2.04 -1.23 36.44
C LEU A 475 -0.54 -1.32 36.23
N LEU A 476 0.08 -0.31 35.55
CA LEU A 476 1.52 -0.19 35.48
C LEU A 476 2.12 0.13 36.87
N LEU A 477 1.56 1.11 37.57
CA LEU A 477 2.02 1.50 38.90
C LEU A 477 1.97 0.32 39.91
N GLU A 478 0.90 -0.47 39.88
CA GLU A 478 0.81 -1.70 40.69
C GLU A 478 1.91 -2.73 40.33
N ARG A 479 2.34 -2.77 39.08
CA ARG A 479 3.41 -3.64 38.63
C ARG A 479 4.77 -3.15 39.12
N LEU A 480 5.07 -1.87 38.91
CA LEU A 480 6.34 -1.25 39.33
C LEU A 480 6.55 -1.41 40.82
N ALA A 481 5.54 -1.14 41.66
CA ALA A 481 5.59 -1.33 43.09
C ALA A 481 5.87 -2.78 43.52
N ARG A 482 5.40 -3.77 42.80
CA ARG A 482 5.68 -5.20 43.07
C ARG A 482 7.12 -5.58 42.74
N ASP A 483 7.59 -5.14 41.57
CA ASP A 483 8.94 -5.47 41.12
C ASP A 483 10.01 -4.89 42.08
N GLU A 484 9.80 -3.68 42.62
CA GLU A 484 10.68 -3.12 43.67
C GLU A 484 10.60 -3.87 44.99
N GLY A 485 9.40 -4.33 45.38
CA GLY A 485 9.23 -5.15 46.60
C GLY A 485 9.95 -6.49 46.50
N GLU A 486 9.94 -7.16 45.37
CA GLU A 486 10.65 -8.41 45.15
C GLU A 486 12.18 -8.20 45.10
N ALA A 487 12.67 -7.13 44.48
CA ALA A 487 14.08 -6.77 44.46
C ALA A 487 14.64 -6.43 45.87
N SER A 488 13.84 -5.74 46.72
CA SER A 488 14.25 -5.40 48.10
C SER A 488 14.30 -6.61 49.03
N VAL A 489 13.43 -7.61 48.84
CA VAL A 489 13.45 -8.85 49.60
C VAL A 489 14.68 -9.71 49.25
N GLN A 490 15.01 -9.82 47.94
CA GLN A 490 16.20 -10.57 47.49
C GLN A 490 17.51 -9.94 47.95
N SER A 491 17.60 -8.59 47.95
CA SER A 491 18.78 -7.87 48.45
C SER A 491 18.93 -7.98 49.98
N GLY A 492 17.81 -8.05 50.71
CA GLY A 492 17.78 -8.27 52.17
C GLY A 492 18.24 -9.66 52.62
N GLU A 493 17.89 -10.70 51.86
CA GLU A 493 18.33 -12.09 52.11
C GLU A 493 19.83 -12.27 51.81
N THR A 494 20.38 -11.60 50.80
CA THR A 494 21.81 -11.68 50.44
C THR A 494 22.69 -10.91 51.42
N ALA A 495 22.16 -9.91 52.11
CA ALA A 495 22.88 -9.15 53.16
C ALA A 495 22.85 -9.84 54.54
N ALA A 496 21.99 -10.85 54.72
CA ALA A 496 21.82 -11.57 55.97
C ALA A 496 22.48 -12.99 55.98
N ALA A 497 23.10 -13.42 54.87
CA ALA A 497 23.84 -14.67 54.70
C ALA A 497 25.35 -14.37 54.62
#